data_ceb2311f5e28ee058f52bdebd3c596ae
#
_entry.id   ceb2311f5e28ee058f52bdebd3c596ae
#
_cell.length_a   1.000
_cell.length_b   1.000
_cell.length_c   1.000
_cell.angle_alpha   90.00
_cell.angle_beta   90.00
_cell.angle_gamma   90.00
#
_symmetry.space_group_name_H-M   'P 1'
#
loop_
_entity.id
_entity.type
_entity.pdbx_description
1 polymer ?
#
loop_
_entity_poly.entity_id
_entity_poly.type
_entity_poly.pdbx_seq_one_letter_code
_entity_poly.pdbx_strand_id
1 'polypeptide(L)'
;MLSKQCAAMFAGAPNSFFNKEVSGLRETYKALRASDLSSDGYIATEGLQDIEIKEGKEIGKFLLQAGDVVLLARGQSMRCCMVDEDAAKLNLVVTANFIVFRLKEEHSGEFLVTYFNSSIGKQTLNSPSISSSTNAVKSISLGSLKKLEVPFPSIAKQHQISTLFHSHIKAKRAAMSLIEEQEKAVEAKVLNWMWEE
;
A
#
# COMPACT_ATOMS: atom_id res chain seq x y z
N MET A 1 -8.64 -0.65 20.39
CA MET A 1 -9.33 -0.97 19.11
C MET A 1 -8.88 0.00 18.03
N LEU A 2 -8.48 -0.51 16.87
CA LEU A 2 -7.98 0.30 15.74
C LEU A 2 -9.00 1.33 15.23
N SER A 3 -10.30 0.96 15.20
CA SER A 3 -11.36 1.89 14.78
C SER A 3 -11.45 3.19 15.59
N LYS A 4 -10.99 3.18 16.83
CA LYS A 4 -10.99 4.40 17.68
C LYS A 4 -9.86 5.37 17.30
N GLN A 5 -8.83 4.89 16.61
CA GLN A 5 -7.66 5.67 16.19
C GLN A 5 -7.82 6.22 14.76
N CYS A 6 -8.90 5.83 14.06
CA CYS A 6 -9.18 6.27 12.70
C CYS A 6 -10.32 7.29 12.68
N ALA A 7 -10.19 8.30 11.82
CA ALA A 7 -11.29 9.16 11.41
C ALA A 7 -12.25 8.38 10.48
N ALA A 8 -11.69 7.52 9.62
CA ALA A 8 -12.47 6.62 8.77
C ALA A 8 -11.75 5.27 8.54
N MET A 9 -12.55 4.21 8.40
CA MET A 9 -12.08 2.89 7.93
C MET A 9 -13.10 2.34 6.94
N PHE A 10 -12.66 2.02 5.73
CA PHE A 10 -13.55 1.54 4.69
C PHE A 10 -12.86 0.53 3.74
N ALA A 11 -13.64 -0.34 3.13
CA ALA A 11 -13.19 -1.17 2.02
C ALA A 11 -13.30 -0.38 0.71
N GLY A 12 -12.44 -0.68 -0.25
CA GLY A 12 -12.45 -0.01 -1.53
C GLY A 12 -13.69 -0.27 -2.38
N ALA A 13 -13.78 0.42 -3.51
CA ALA A 13 -14.90 0.39 -4.41
C ALA A 13 -15.13 -1.01 -5.01
N PRO A 14 -16.39 -1.46 -5.11
CA PRO A 14 -16.72 -2.70 -5.82
C PRO A 14 -16.31 -2.65 -7.29
N ASN A 15 -15.85 -3.78 -7.84
CA ASN A 15 -15.48 -3.89 -9.26
C ASN A 15 -16.62 -3.49 -10.22
N SER A 16 -17.86 -3.60 -9.78
CA SER A 16 -19.05 -3.19 -10.55
C SER A 16 -19.11 -1.68 -10.82
N PHE A 17 -18.29 -0.86 -10.14
CA PHE A 17 -18.23 0.60 -10.32
C PHE A 17 -17.40 1.00 -11.54
N PHE A 18 -16.53 0.11 -12.03
CA PHE A 18 -15.54 0.41 -13.06
C PHE A 18 -16.01 -0.08 -14.44
N ASN A 19 -15.69 0.67 -15.49
CA ASN A 19 -15.79 0.22 -16.86
C ASN A 19 -14.73 -0.85 -17.12
N LYS A 20 -14.99 -1.74 -18.07
CA LYS A 20 -14.03 -2.77 -18.49
C LYS A 20 -12.89 -2.18 -19.32
N GLU A 21 -13.19 -1.13 -20.05
CA GLU A 21 -12.29 -0.44 -20.96
C GLU A 21 -12.34 1.07 -20.69
N VAL A 22 -11.23 1.74 -20.94
CA VAL A 22 -11.13 3.21 -20.87
C VAL A 22 -11.48 3.74 -22.25
N SER A 23 -12.54 4.51 -22.34
CA SER A 23 -13.01 5.10 -23.60
C SER A 23 -12.31 6.41 -23.96
N GLY A 24 -11.71 7.08 -22.99
CA GLY A 24 -11.13 8.42 -23.12
C GLY A 24 -12.16 9.55 -23.22
N LEU A 25 -13.45 9.23 -23.07
CA LEU A 25 -14.54 10.21 -23.15
C LEU A 25 -14.96 10.77 -21.79
N ARG A 26 -14.44 10.20 -20.71
CA ARG A 26 -14.78 10.54 -19.32
C ARG A 26 -13.54 10.84 -18.51
N GLU A 27 -13.74 11.41 -17.33
CA GLU A 27 -12.68 11.59 -16.36
C GLU A 27 -12.05 10.24 -16.01
N THR A 28 -10.72 10.18 -16.10
CA THR A 28 -9.94 8.98 -15.76
C THR A 28 -9.38 9.09 -14.36
N TYR A 29 -9.36 7.96 -13.68
CA TYR A 29 -8.79 7.77 -12.35
C TYR A 29 -7.69 6.73 -12.44
N LYS A 30 -6.84 6.64 -11.43
CA LYS A 30 -5.84 5.58 -11.32
C LYS A 30 -6.32 4.51 -10.34
N ALA A 31 -6.36 3.25 -10.77
CA ALA A 31 -6.68 2.13 -9.89
C ALA A 31 -5.45 1.64 -9.16
N LEU A 32 -5.55 1.48 -7.83
CA LEU A 32 -4.53 0.83 -7.04
C LEU A 32 -4.64 -0.69 -7.17
N ARG A 33 -3.52 -1.34 -7.56
CA ARG A 33 -3.38 -2.80 -7.66
C ARG A 33 -2.41 -3.32 -6.59
N ALA A 34 -2.42 -4.62 -6.35
CA ALA A 34 -1.51 -5.26 -5.40
C ALA A 34 -0.02 -5.10 -5.78
N SER A 35 0.28 -5.03 -7.09
CA SER A 35 1.62 -4.79 -7.63
C SER A 35 2.17 -3.40 -7.29
N ASP A 36 1.28 -2.43 -7.10
CA ASP A 36 1.63 -1.04 -6.89
C ASP A 36 1.98 -0.75 -5.41
N LEU A 37 1.79 -1.74 -4.52
CA LEU A 37 2.25 -1.68 -3.14
C LEU A 37 3.73 -2.09 -3.05
N SER A 38 4.61 -1.13 -2.88
CA SER A 38 6.04 -1.41 -2.79
C SER A 38 6.43 -2.06 -1.45
N SER A 39 7.57 -2.74 -1.43
CA SER A 39 8.08 -3.41 -0.23
C SER A 39 8.63 -2.43 0.82
N ASP A 40 8.75 -1.16 0.48
CA ASP A 40 9.22 -0.10 1.35
C ASP A 40 8.09 0.65 2.09
N GLY A 41 6.84 0.25 1.87
CA GLY A 41 5.68 0.81 2.59
C GLY A 41 5.06 2.03 1.92
N TYR A 42 5.40 2.31 0.66
CA TYR A 42 4.80 3.36 -0.15
C TYR A 42 4.12 2.80 -1.40
N ILE A 43 3.34 3.63 -2.08
CA ILE A 43 2.72 3.29 -3.35
C ILE A 43 3.70 3.62 -4.47
N ALA A 44 3.95 2.66 -5.36
CA ALA A 44 4.65 2.91 -6.62
C ALA A 44 3.71 3.64 -7.57
N THR A 45 4.07 4.85 -7.98
CA THR A 45 3.22 5.70 -8.81
C THR A 45 3.43 5.49 -10.31
N GLU A 46 4.48 4.77 -10.69
CA GLU A 46 4.77 4.44 -12.09
C GLU A 46 3.90 3.29 -12.59
N GLY A 47 3.35 3.43 -13.79
CA GLY A 47 2.59 2.36 -14.45
C GLY A 47 1.23 2.05 -13.83
N LEU A 48 0.65 2.96 -13.04
CA LEU A 48 -0.70 2.83 -12.50
C LEU A 48 -1.73 2.71 -13.63
N GLN A 49 -2.70 1.82 -13.44
CA GLN A 49 -3.72 1.55 -14.44
C GLN A 49 -4.78 2.65 -14.47
N ASP A 50 -5.06 3.17 -15.67
CA ASP A 50 -6.20 4.05 -15.88
C ASP A 50 -7.52 3.28 -15.79
N ILE A 51 -8.50 3.91 -15.18
CA ILE A 51 -9.87 3.39 -15.07
C ILE A 51 -10.87 4.51 -15.28
N GLU A 52 -12.04 4.15 -15.79
CA GLU A 52 -13.21 5.03 -15.86
C GLU A 52 -14.31 4.52 -14.95
N ILE A 53 -15.04 5.45 -14.36
CA ILE A 53 -16.16 5.15 -13.47
C ILE A 53 -17.44 5.06 -14.30
N LYS A 54 -18.25 4.04 -14.02
CA LYS A 54 -19.56 3.89 -14.65
C LYS A 54 -20.49 5.04 -14.27
N GLU A 55 -21.33 5.39 -15.20
CA GLU A 55 -22.36 6.40 -15.01
C GLU A 55 -23.23 6.13 -13.78
N GLY A 56 -23.53 7.20 -13.05
CA GLY A 56 -24.34 7.13 -11.82
C GLY A 56 -23.62 6.51 -10.61
N LYS A 57 -22.29 6.27 -10.68
CA LYS A 57 -21.51 5.81 -9.53
C LYS A 57 -20.70 6.93 -8.93
N GLU A 58 -20.86 7.14 -7.63
CA GLU A 58 -20.08 8.11 -6.86
C GLU A 58 -18.82 7.47 -6.32
N ILE A 59 -17.66 8.03 -6.69
CA ILE A 59 -16.35 7.49 -6.34
C ILE A 59 -15.65 8.26 -5.20
N GLY A 60 -16.10 9.47 -4.87
CA GLY A 60 -15.40 10.39 -3.98
C GLY A 60 -14.96 9.79 -2.64
N LYS A 61 -15.80 8.93 -2.03
CA LYS A 61 -15.44 8.26 -0.77
C LYS A 61 -14.32 7.22 -0.88
N PHE A 62 -13.98 6.79 -2.09
CA PHE A 62 -12.94 5.79 -2.37
C PHE A 62 -11.66 6.40 -2.91
N LEU A 63 -11.63 7.73 -3.08
CA LEU A 63 -10.42 8.47 -3.41
C LEU A 63 -9.48 8.48 -2.20
N LEU A 64 -8.24 8.12 -2.48
CA LEU A 64 -7.19 8.16 -1.49
C LEU A 64 -6.69 9.59 -1.25
N GLN A 65 -6.33 9.87 -0.02
CA GLN A 65 -5.78 11.14 0.42
C GLN A 65 -4.39 10.93 1.00
N ALA A 66 -3.58 11.97 1.00
CA ALA A 66 -2.28 11.93 1.68
C ALA A 66 -2.46 11.54 3.15
N GLY A 67 -1.59 10.65 3.64
CA GLY A 67 -1.67 10.10 4.98
C GLY A 67 -2.60 8.88 5.13
N ASP A 68 -3.41 8.54 4.14
CA ASP A 68 -4.18 7.30 4.16
C ASP A 68 -3.22 6.09 4.18
N VAL A 69 -3.58 5.10 4.97
CA VAL A 69 -2.87 3.82 5.01
C VAL A 69 -3.72 2.76 4.33
N VAL A 70 -3.16 2.08 3.34
CA VAL A 70 -3.85 1.08 2.53
C VAL A 70 -3.31 -0.30 2.84
N LEU A 71 -4.19 -1.22 3.19
CA LEU A 71 -3.88 -2.63 3.42
C LEU A 71 -4.45 -3.48 2.29
N LEU A 72 -3.61 -4.30 1.65
CA LEU A 72 -4.10 -5.36 0.78
C LEU A 72 -4.78 -6.42 1.63
N ALA A 73 -6.11 -6.41 1.64
CA ALA A 73 -6.93 -7.25 2.49
C ALA A 73 -7.31 -8.61 1.84
N ARG A 74 -7.02 -8.78 0.54
CA ARG A 74 -7.26 -10.04 -0.19
C ARG A 74 -6.08 -10.37 -1.09
N GLY A 75 -5.42 -11.50 -0.88
CA GLY A 75 -4.28 -11.95 -1.67
C GLY A 75 -3.43 -12.99 -0.97
N GLN A 76 -2.30 -13.35 -1.60
CA GLN A 76 -1.35 -14.31 -1.02
C GLN A 76 -0.49 -13.70 0.08
N SER A 77 -0.16 -12.42 -0.03
CA SER A 77 0.63 -11.69 0.98
C SER A 77 -0.04 -10.38 1.34
N MET A 78 -0.22 -10.16 2.64
CA MET A 78 -0.73 -8.90 3.15
C MET A 78 0.39 -7.86 3.12
N ARG A 79 0.12 -6.71 2.52
CA ARG A 79 1.04 -5.56 2.46
C ARG A 79 0.28 -4.31 2.87
N CYS A 80 1.00 -3.43 3.55
CA CYS A 80 0.47 -2.16 4.03
C CYS A 80 1.36 -1.04 3.50
N CYS A 81 0.76 -0.02 2.88
CA CYS A 81 1.47 1.13 2.35
C CYS A 81 0.77 2.43 2.76
N MET A 82 1.53 3.51 2.83
CA MET A 82 1.02 4.85 3.01
C MET A 82 0.88 5.55 1.66
N VAL A 83 -0.13 6.37 1.56
CA VAL A 83 -0.34 7.31 0.45
C VAL A 83 0.43 8.58 0.79
N ASP A 84 1.47 8.89 0.05
CA ASP A 84 2.18 10.16 0.16
C ASP A 84 1.48 11.26 -0.62
N GLU A 85 2.03 12.47 -0.54
CA GLU A 85 1.48 13.66 -1.22
C GLU A 85 1.45 13.52 -2.74
N ASP A 86 2.44 12.85 -3.34
CA ASP A 86 2.53 12.71 -4.79
C ASP A 86 1.55 11.67 -5.30
N ALA A 87 1.40 10.54 -4.61
CA ALA A 87 0.38 9.55 -4.92
C ALA A 87 -1.04 10.11 -4.78
N ALA A 88 -1.29 10.93 -3.76
CA ALA A 88 -2.62 11.54 -3.53
C ALA A 88 -3.06 12.47 -4.68
N LYS A 89 -2.12 13.12 -5.38
CA LYS A 89 -2.41 13.99 -6.55
C LYS A 89 -2.89 13.25 -7.78
N LEU A 90 -2.74 11.92 -7.82
CA LEU A 90 -3.02 11.09 -9.00
C LEU A 90 -4.47 10.60 -9.08
N ASN A 91 -5.39 11.11 -8.27
CA ASN A 91 -6.76 10.63 -8.21
C ASN A 91 -6.86 9.10 -8.06
N LEU A 92 -6.09 8.56 -7.09
CA LEU A 92 -6.04 7.13 -6.83
C LEU A 92 -7.34 6.63 -6.23
N VAL A 93 -7.90 5.59 -6.85
CA VAL A 93 -9.08 4.88 -6.37
C VAL A 93 -8.67 3.50 -5.86
N VAL A 94 -9.18 3.16 -4.70
CA VAL A 94 -8.94 1.86 -4.07
C VAL A 94 -10.07 0.89 -4.42
N THR A 95 -9.69 -0.30 -4.88
CA THR A 95 -10.63 -1.39 -5.23
C THR A 95 -10.99 -2.25 -4.02
N ALA A 96 -12.00 -3.11 -4.15
CA ALA A 96 -12.52 -3.96 -3.07
C ALA A 96 -11.52 -4.94 -2.45
N ASN A 97 -10.33 -5.10 -3.03
CA ASN A 97 -9.26 -5.93 -2.47
C ASN A 97 -8.51 -5.24 -1.33
N PHE A 98 -8.77 -3.96 -1.10
CA PHE A 98 -8.07 -3.15 -0.12
C PHE A 98 -8.99 -2.65 0.98
N ILE A 99 -8.39 -2.38 2.13
CA ILE A 99 -8.99 -1.64 3.24
C ILE A 99 -8.13 -0.41 3.51
N VAL A 100 -8.80 0.73 3.69
CA VAL A 100 -8.17 2.02 3.97
C VAL A 100 -8.36 2.37 5.43
N PHE A 101 -7.29 2.87 6.04
CA PHE A 101 -7.30 3.50 7.35
C PHE A 101 -6.95 4.98 7.17
N ARG A 102 -7.89 5.84 7.38
CA ARG A 102 -7.68 7.29 7.51
C ARG A 102 -7.56 7.57 8.99
N LEU A 103 -6.33 7.75 9.45
CA LEU A 103 -6.06 7.98 10.86
C LEU A 103 -6.54 9.35 11.29
N LYS A 104 -6.73 9.53 12.59
CA LYS A 104 -6.90 10.84 13.18
C LYS A 104 -5.56 11.60 13.17
N GLU A 105 -5.60 12.92 13.20
CA GLU A 105 -4.42 13.79 13.10
C GLU A 105 -3.36 13.54 14.18
N GLU A 106 -3.77 13.03 15.36
CA GLU A 106 -2.86 12.67 16.43
C GLU A 106 -2.08 11.37 16.21
N HIS A 107 -2.20 10.73 15.03
CA HIS A 107 -1.54 9.46 14.72
C HIS A 107 -0.76 9.50 13.41
N SER A 108 0.36 8.77 13.37
CA SER A 108 1.21 8.64 12.19
C SER A 108 0.79 7.45 11.33
N GLY A 109 0.52 7.69 10.04
CA GLY A 109 0.29 6.62 9.04
C GLY A 109 1.51 5.72 8.87
N GLU A 110 2.70 6.30 8.88
CA GLU A 110 3.97 5.58 8.78
C GLU A 110 4.20 4.62 9.95
N PHE A 111 3.80 5.03 11.17
CA PHE A 111 3.82 4.13 12.31
C PHE A 111 2.94 2.91 12.05
N LEU A 112 1.72 3.09 11.55
CA LEU A 112 0.81 1.99 11.28
C LEU A 112 1.33 1.08 10.16
N VAL A 113 1.91 1.64 9.10
CA VAL A 113 2.59 0.88 8.04
C VAL A 113 3.75 0.07 8.59
N THR A 114 4.59 0.69 9.41
CA THR A 114 5.72 0.01 10.07
C THR A 114 5.24 -1.15 10.93
N TYR A 115 4.18 -0.94 11.71
CA TYR A 115 3.60 -1.99 12.54
C TYR A 115 3.10 -3.16 11.69
N PHE A 116 2.23 -2.92 10.71
CA PHE A 116 1.63 -4.01 9.92
C PHE A 116 2.64 -4.74 9.03
N ASN A 117 3.69 -4.07 8.57
CA ASN A 117 4.75 -4.69 7.78
C ASN A 117 5.81 -5.40 8.64
N SER A 118 5.83 -5.20 9.95
CA SER A 118 6.70 -5.93 10.88
C SER A 118 6.31 -7.41 10.99
N SER A 119 7.21 -8.23 11.52
CA SER A 119 6.92 -9.65 11.79
C SER A 119 5.71 -9.85 12.70
N ILE A 120 5.59 -9.04 13.76
CA ILE A 120 4.46 -9.07 14.71
C ILE A 120 3.16 -8.67 14.03
N GLY A 121 3.16 -7.56 13.27
CA GLY A 121 2.00 -7.11 12.53
C GLY A 121 1.53 -8.12 11.48
N LYS A 122 2.44 -8.72 10.74
CA LYS A 122 2.13 -9.79 9.78
C LYS A 122 1.55 -11.02 10.47
N GLN A 123 2.10 -11.42 11.62
CA GLN A 123 1.55 -12.52 12.41
C GLN A 123 0.14 -12.20 12.91
N THR A 124 -0.11 -10.98 13.38
CA THR A 124 -1.43 -10.51 13.79
C THR A 124 -2.43 -10.55 12.64
N LEU A 125 -2.08 -10.02 11.46
CA LEU A 125 -2.94 -10.04 10.28
C LEU A 125 -3.23 -11.47 9.79
N ASN A 126 -2.30 -12.39 9.97
CA ASN A 126 -2.46 -13.80 9.58
C ASN A 126 -3.16 -14.68 10.65
N SER A 127 -3.50 -14.12 11.81
CA SER A 127 -4.17 -14.88 12.86
C SER A 127 -5.59 -15.31 12.42
N PRO A 128 -6.07 -16.49 12.87
CA PRO A 128 -7.43 -16.98 12.52
C PRO A 128 -8.57 -16.05 12.95
N SER A 129 -8.32 -15.21 13.95
CA SER A 129 -9.30 -14.22 14.44
C SER A 129 -9.44 -13.00 13.49
N ILE A 130 -8.47 -12.75 12.65
CA ILE A 130 -8.42 -11.59 11.74
C ILE A 130 -8.59 -12.01 10.29
N SER A 131 -7.90 -13.07 9.86
CA SER A 131 -7.94 -13.56 8.48
C SER A 131 -8.66 -14.89 8.35
N SER A 132 -9.38 -15.05 7.25
CA SER A 132 -9.88 -16.34 6.78
C SER A 132 -9.11 -16.75 5.52
N SER A 133 -8.89 -18.04 5.31
CA SER A 133 -8.27 -18.55 4.10
C SER A 133 -9.20 -19.57 3.43
N THR A 134 -9.41 -19.38 2.13
CA THR A 134 -10.11 -20.32 1.27
C THR A 134 -9.26 -20.52 0.02
N ASN A 135 -8.88 -21.77 -0.29
CA ASN A 135 -8.13 -22.08 -1.52
C ASN A 135 -6.88 -21.22 -1.75
N ALA A 136 -5.99 -21.12 -0.77
CA ALA A 136 -4.73 -20.36 -0.81
C ALA A 136 -4.88 -18.82 -0.89
N VAL A 137 -6.08 -18.28 -0.95
CA VAL A 137 -6.30 -16.83 -0.89
C VAL A 137 -6.71 -16.44 0.53
N LYS A 138 -5.91 -15.58 1.14
CA LYS A 138 -6.22 -14.99 2.44
C LYS A 138 -7.13 -13.78 2.24
N SER A 139 -8.10 -13.60 3.13
CA SER A 139 -8.93 -12.41 3.16
C SER A 139 -9.14 -11.92 4.58
N ILE A 140 -9.08 -10.60 4.74
CA ILE A 140 -9.30 -9.90 6.00
C ILE A 140 -10.58 -9.09 5.89
N SER A 141 -11.45 -9.20 6.89
CA SER A 141 -12.67 -8.41 6.92
C SER A 141 -12.44 -7.05 7.58
N LEU A 142 -13.14 -6.03 7.08
CA LEU A 142 -13.16 -4.72 7.72
C LEU A 142 -13.65 -4.81 9.18
N GLY A 143 -14.61 -5.70 9.45
CA GLY A 143 -15.16 -5.91 10.78
C GLY A 143 -14.14 -6.43 11.78
N SER A 144 -13.28 -7.37 11.37
CA SER A 144 -12.18 -7.90 12.21
C SER A 144 -11.16 -6.81 12.51
N LEU A 145 -10.75 -6.04 11.49
CA LEU A 145 -9.79 -4.96 11.67
C LEU A 145 -10.29 -3.82 12.58
N LYS A 146 -11.57 -3.49 12.52
CA LYS A 146 -12.16 -2.48 13.41
C LYS A 146 -11.97 -2.82 14.88
N LYS A 147 -12.01 -4.11 15.23
CA LYS A 147 -11.89 -4.61 16.60
C LYS A 147 -10.43 -4.88 17.00
N LEU A 148 -9.51 -4.91 16.03
CA LEU A 148 -8.11 -5.22 16.29
C LEU A 148 -7.51 -4.22 17.27
N GLU A 149 -6.76 -4.73 18.22
CA GLU A 149 -5.96 -3.91 19.13
C GLU A 149 -4.55 -3.77 18.58
N VAL A 150 -4.22 -2.52 18.23
CA VAL A 150 -2.89 -2.11 17.81
C VAL A 150 -2.31 -1.23 18.90
N PRO A 151 -1.07 -1.48 19.35
CA PRO A 151 -0.43 -0.61 20.33
C PRO A 151 -0.10 0.74 19.67
N PHE A 152 -0.83 1.79 20.05
CA PHE A 152 -0.51 3.17 19.65
C PHE A 152 0.25 3.84 20.80
N PRO A 153 1.58 3.97 20.72
CA PRO A 153 2.35 4.71 21.70
C PRO A 153 2.06 6.22 21.61
N SER A 154 2.69 7.03 22.50
CA SER A 154 2.59 8.49 22.40
C SER A 154 3.01 8.98 21.00
N ILE A 155 2.45 10.10 20.55
CA ILE A 155 2.76 10.67 19.22
C ILE A 155 4.27 10.90 19.03
N ALA A 156 4.97 11.35 20.06
CA ALA A 156 6.42 11.52 20.02
C ALA A 156 7.14 10.19 19.71
N LYS A 157 6.66 9.08 20.28
CA LYS A 157 7.22 7.75 20.03
C LYS A 157 6.85 7.24 18.64
N GLN A 158 5.65 7.53 18.16
CA GLN A 158 5.26 7.23 16.78
C GLN A 158 6.18 7.94 15.79
N HIS A 159 6.47 9.23 15.99
CA HIS A 159 7.42 9.99 15.16
C HIS A 159 8.84 9.43 15.18
N GLN A 160 9.34 9.00 16.34
CA GLN A 160 10.64 8.32 16.42
C GLN A 160 10.67 7.03 15.60
N ILE A 161 9.60 6.24 15.65
CA ILE A 161 9.47 5.00 14.86
C ILE A 161 9.41 5.33 13.37
N SER A 162 8.62 6.33 12.97
CA SER A 162 8.52 6.80 11.59
C SER A 162 9.88 7.28 11.05
N THR A 163 10.61 8.09 11.83
CA THR A 163 11.96 8.56 11.45
C THR A 163 12.93 7.39 11.23
N LEU A 164 12.91 6.39 12.12
CA LEU A 164 13.73 5.19 11.97
C LEU A 164 13.34 4.39 10.71
N PHE A 165 12.03 4.26 10.47
CA PHE A 165 11.50 3.59 9.27
C PHE A 165 11.98 4.30 8.00
N HIS A 166 11.82 5.63 7.89
CA HIS A 166 12.31 6.40 6.74
C HIS A 166 13.81 6.25 6.52
N SER A 167 14.60 6.34 7.58
CA SER A 167 16.05 6.17 7.50
C SER A 167 16.41 4.78 6.96
N HIS A 168 15.72 3.74 7.44
CA HIS A 168 15.90 2.38 6.94
C HIS A 168 15.52 2.23 5.46
N ILE A 169 14.38 2.78 5.04
CA ILE A 169 13.94 2.73 3.64
C ILE A 169 14.93 3.45 2.73
N LYS A 170 15.41 4.63 3.13
CA LYS A 170 16.42 5.38 2.37
C LYS A 170 17.72 4.58 2.21
N ALA A 171 18.20 3.99 3.28
CA ALA A 171 19.41 3.15 3.25
C ALA A 171 19.21 1.92 2.36
N LYS A 172 18.06 1.25 2.47
CA LYS A 172 17.71 0.09 1.64
C LYS A 172 17.69 0.44 0.15
N ARG A 173 17.02 1.53 -0.23
CA ARG A 173 16.96 2.00 -1.64
C ARG A 173 18.36 2.28 -2.19
N ALA A 174 19.20 3.00 -1.43
CA ALA A 174 20.57 3.28 -1.84
C ALA A 174 21.40 2.01 -2.03
N ALA A 175 21.27 1.04 -1.13
CA ALA A 175 21.96 -0.25 -1.25
C ALA A 175 21.48 -1.04 -2.48
N MET A 176 20.18 -1.06 -2.76
CA MET A 176 19.63 -1.75 -3.94
C MET A 176 20.13 -1.09 -5.24
N SER A 177 20.12 0.25 -5.33
CA SER A 177 20.65 0.97 -6.49
C SER A 177 22.14 0.65 -6.74
N LEU A 178 22.93 0.60 -5.67
CA LEU A 178 24.35 0.23 -5.79
C LEU A 178 24.55 -1.20 -6.31
N ILE A 179 23.73 -2.15 -5.85
CA ILE A 179 23.76 -3.53 -6.34
C ILE A 179 23.44 -3.58 -7.84
N GLU A 180 22.36 -2.90 -8.27
CA GLU A 180 21.97 -2.85 -9.68
C GLU A 180 23.07 -2.23 -10.57
N GLU A 181 23.74 -1.17 -10.09
CA GLU A 181 24.87 -0.55 -10.80
C GLU A 181 26.07 -1.52 -10.91
N GLN A 182 26.37 -2.25 -9.85
CA GLN A 182 27.42 -3.26 -9.87
C GLN A 182 27.12 -4.42 -10.81
N GLU A 183 25.88 -4.91 -10.82
CA GLU A 183 25.44 -5.96 -11.74
C GLU A 183 25.61 -5.53 -13.21
N LYS A 184 25.17 -4.30 -13.56
CA LYS A 184 25.38 -3.73 -14.91
C LYS A 184 26.87 -3.61 -15.28
N ALA A 185 27.70 -3.18 -14.35
CA ALA A 185 29.14 -3.05 -14.59
C ALA A 185 29.82 -4.42 -14.82
N VAL A 186 29.42 -5.43 -14.05
CA VAL A 186 29.90 -6.81 -14.23
C VAL A 186 29.46 -7.37 -15.58
N GLU A 187 28.19 -7.21 -15.93
CA GLU A 187 27.65 -7.66 -17.22
C GLU A 187 28.39 -7.01 -18.39
N ALA A 188 28.58 -5.69 -18.37
CA ALA A 188 29.33 -4.97 -19.40
C ALA A 188 30.74 -5.49 -19.53
N LYS A 189 31.42 -5.79 -18.43
CA LYS A 189 32.78 -6.32 -18.44
C LYS A 189 32.85 -7.76 -18.99
N VAL A 190 31.88 -8.60 -18.63
CA VAL A 190 31.77 -9.96 -19.15
C VAL A 190 31.53 -9.93 -20.66
N LEU A 191 30.63 -9.09 -21.14
CA LEU A 191 30.35 -8.93 -22.58
C LEU A 191 31.61 -8.47 -23.33
N ASN A 192 32.35 -7.48 -22.81
CA ASN A 192 33.62 -7.06 -23.44
C ASN A 192 34.58 -8.22 -23.55
N TRP A 193 34.82 -8.98 -22.49
CA TRP A 193 35.74 -10.12 -22.52
C TRP A 193 35.33 -11.26 -23.46
N MET A 194 33.99 -11.41 -23.70
CA MET A 194 33.48 -12.40 -24.64
C MET A 194 33.72 -12.03 -26.11
N TRP A 195 33.91 -10.73 -26.40
CA TRP A 195 34.08 -10.20 -27.76
C TRP A 195 35.45 -9.57 -28.02
N GLU A 196 36.37 -9.53 -27.03
CA GLU A 196 37.75 -9.20 -27.22
C GLU A 196 38.47 -10.47 -27.76
N GLU A 197 38.90 -10.46 -29.04
CA GLU A 197 39.80 -11.43 -29.65
C GLU A 197 41.27 -11.14 -29.28
#